data_4ba89863232db9a92cb78ae20376385f
#
_entry.id   4ba89863232db9a92cb78ae20376385f
#
_cell.length_a   1.000
_cell.length_b   1.000
_cell.length_c   1.000
_cell.angle_alpha   90.00
_cell.angle_beta   90.00
_cell.angle_gamma   90.00
#
_symmetry.space_group_name_H-M   'P 1'
#
loop_
_entity.id
_entity.type
_entity.pdbx_description
1 polymer ?
#
loop_
_entity_poly.entity_id
_entity_poly.type
_entity_poly.pdbx_seq_one_letter_code
_entity_poly.pdbx_strand_id
1 'polypeptide(L)'
;FFDARQFKDLKDEQHGKYFGVGMTVAPRDARTVVLAPFVGSPAYKAGIRPGDVILKVDDKSAEGLTTKDVADLLKGPKGTIVRITVAREGYPEPIVFTVTRDEIPRHAVDMAFLMKPGIGYVRISGFNETTDGDLAEALKHLNVSKLDGLILDFRGNPGGLLNEGVAVADMF
;
A
#
# COMPACT_ATOMS: atom_id res chain seq x y z
N PHE A 1 -6.22 21.80 -12.64
CA PHE A 1 -4.79 22.09 -12.44
C PHE A 1 -4.34 21.38 -11.19
N PHE A 2 -3.22 20.67 -11.26
CA PHE A 2 -2.56 20.08 -10.09
C PHE A 2 -1.58 21.10 -9.52
N ASP A 3 -1.53 21.23 -8.19
CA ASP A 3 -0.39 21.87 -7.55
C ASP A 3 0.87 20.97 -7.59
N ALA A 4 2.03 21.50 -7.21
CA ALA A 4 3.29 20.76 -7.28
C ALA A 4 3.28 19.48 -6.45
N ARG A 5 2.53 19.44 -5.33
CA ARG A 5 2.39 18.27 -4.46
C ARG A 5 1.47 17.23 -5.08
N GLN A 6 0.30 17.66 -5.57
CA GLN A 6 -0.65 16.78 -6.26
C GLN A 6 -0.04 16.16 -7.52
N PHE A 7 0.78 16.94 -8.26
CA PHE A 7 1.50 16.42 -9.42
C PHE A 7 2.55 15.37 -9.05
N LYS A 8 3.27 15.57 -7.95
CA LYS A 8 4.21 14.60 -7.43
C LYS A 8 3.50 13.31 -6.98
N ASP A 9 2.40 13.45 -6.22
CA ASP A 9 1.61 12.31 -5.75
C ASP A 9 1.07 11.49 -6.94
N LEU A 10 0.57 12.16 -8.00
CA LEU A 10 0.14 11.51 -9.24
C LEU A 10 1.29 10.74 -9.92
N LYS A 11 2.47 11.34 -9.98
CA LYS A 11 3.65 10.73 -10.58
C LYS A 11 4.11 9.49 -9.82
N ASP A 12 4.15 9.59 -8.49
CA ASP A 12 4.49 8.46 -7.60
C ASP A 12 3.45 7.33 -7.74
N GLU A 13 2.19 7.66 -7.94
CA GLU A 13 1.10 6.71 -8.17
C GLU A 13 1.23 5.99 -9.52
N GLN A 14 1.59 6.69 -10.58
CA GLN A 14 1.85 6.11 -11.91
C GLN A 14 3.07 5.18 -11.90
N HIS A 15 4.12 5.51 -11.13
CA HIS A 15 5.30 4.65 -10.98
C HIS A 15 5.07 3.41 -10.12
N GLY A 16 3.87 3.22 -9.57
CA GLY A 16 3.55 2.05 -8.74
C GLY A 16 4.37 1.95 -7.45
N LYS A 17 4.85 3.08 -6.93
CA LYS A 17 5.67 3.12 -5.72
C LYS A 17 5.56 4.45 -4.99
N TYR A 18 5.82 4.44 -3.72
CA TYR A 18 6.02 5.64 -2.92
C TYR A 18 7.11 5.41 -1.88
N PHE A 19 7.65 6.49 -1.32
CA PHE A 19 8.68 6.40 -0.30
C PHE A 19 8.08 6.67 1.08
N GLY A 20 8.29 5.76 2.01
CA GLY A 20 7.72 5.84 3.35
C GLY A 20 8.05 4.63 4.21
N VAL A 21 7.16 4.32 5.15
CA VAL A 21 7.37 3.23 6.11
C VAL A 21 6.63 1.94 5.75
N GLY A 22 5.62 1.98 4.87
CA GLY A 22 4.91 0.79 4.36
C GLY A 22 3.94 0.19 5.37
N MET A 23 2.83 0.92 5.64
CA MET A 23 1.70 0.41 6.44
C MET A 23 0.40 1.10 6.05
N THR A 24 -0.72 0.40 6.25
CA THR A 24 -2.06 0.97 6.15
C THR A 24 -2.48 1.51 7.50
N VAL A 25 -3.01 2.73 7.51
CA VAL A 25 -3.57 3.38 8.68
C VAL A 25 -5.02 3.80 8.45
N ALA A 26 -5.83 3.84 9.50
CA ALA A 26 -7.23 4.27 9.42
C ALA A 26 -7.63 5.10 10.65
N PRO A 27 -8.67 5.93 10.54
CA PRO A 27 -9.22 6.63 11.68
C PRO A 27 -10.02 5.66 12.57
N ARG A 28 -9.80 5.74 13.89
CA ARG A 28 -10.58 5.06 14.91
C ARG A 28 -10.62 5.92 16.16
N ASP A 29 -11.81 6.26 16.65
CA ASP A 29 -12.03 7.08 17.86
C ASP A 29 -11.20 8.40 17.84
N ALA A 30 -11.29 9.14 16.73
CA ALA A 30 -10.55 10.38 16.47
C ALA A 30 -9.01 10.23 16.52
N ARG A 31 -8.47 9.01 16.43
CA ARG A 31 -7.05 8.70 16.41
C ARG A 31 -6.68 7.95 15.14
N THR A 32 -5.42 7.98 14.78
CA THR A 32 -4.89 7.18 13.67
C THR A 32 -4.35 5.86 14.19
N VAL A 33 -4.91 4.75 13.71
CA VAL A 33 -4.56 3.39 14.11
C VAL A 33 -3.93 2.65 12.93
N VAL A 34 -2.90 1.86 13.20
CA VAL A 34 -2.30 0.96 12.23
C VAL A 34 -3.25 -0.22 11.98
N LEU A 35 -3.71 -0.38 10.74
CA LEU A 35 -4.47 -1.56 10.32
C LEU A 35 -3.55 -2.74 10.06
N ALA A 36 -2.50 -2.51 9.25
CA ALA A 36 -1.48 -3.52 8.99
C ALA A 36 -0.21 -2.87 8.43
N PRO A 37 0.99 -3.24 8.91
CA PRO A 37 2.23 -3.02 8.18
C PRO A 37 2.32 -4.01 7.00
N PHE A 38 2.87 -3.58 5.86
CA PHE A 38 3.08 -4.48 4.71
C PHE A 38 4.23 -5.43 5.01
N VAL A 39 4.05 -6.70 4.69
CA VAL A 39 5.08 -7.71 4.90
C VAL A 39 6.39 -7.29 4.21
N GLY A 40 7.50 -7.36 4.95
CA GLY A 40 8.82 -6.95 4.46
C GLY A 40 9.10 -5.45 4.44
N SER A 41 8.09 -4.59 4.69
CA SER A 41 8.27 -3.14 4.76
C SER A 41 9.13 -2.68 5.95
N PRO A 42 9.63 -1.42 5.94
CA PRO A 42 10.32 -0.84 7.08
C PRO A 42 9.50 -0.87 8.39
N ALA A 43 8.19 -0.57 8.33
CA ALA A 43 7.31 -0.63 9.49
C ALA A 43 7.19 -2.05 10.05
N TYR A 44 7.04 -3.04 9.16
CA TYR A 44 6.98 -4.45 9.53
C TYR A 44 8.27 -4.92 10.22
N LYS A 45 9.43 -4.61 9.61
CA LYS A 45 10.76 -4.96 10.16
C LYS A 45 11.05 -4.29 11.50
N ALA A 46 10.54 -3.07 11.69
CA ALA A 46 10.67 -2.36 12.97
C ALA A 46 9.78 -2.94 14.08
N GLY A 47 8.80 -3.80 13.76
CA GLY A 47 7.92 -4.44 14.73
C GLY A 47 6.65 -3.62 15.06
N ILE A 48 6.25 -2.71 14.18
CA ILE A 48 4.93 -2.06 14.23
C ILE A 48 3.87 -3.13 13.96
N ARG A 49 2.74 -3.08 14.69
CA ARG A 49 1.70 -4.12 14.66
C ARG A 49 0.31 -3.53 14.37
N PRO A 50 -0.60 -4.36 13.83
CA PRO A 50 -2.02 -3.99 13.79
C PRO A 50 -2.52 -3.62 15.18
N GLY A 51 -3.33 -2.56 15.26
CA GLY A 51 -3.88 -2.04 16.51
C GLY A 51 -3.01 -0.98 17.21
N ASP A 52 -1.77 -0.75 16.78
CA ASP A 52 -0.96 0.36 17.30
C ASP A 52 -1.64 1.70 17.01
N VAL A 53 -1.79 2.52 18.05
CA VAL A 53 -2.33 3.89 17.93
C VAL A 53 -1.17 4.86 17.79
N ILE A 54 -1.10 5.59 16.70
CA ILE A 54 -0.02 6.56 16.47
C ILE A 54 -0.24 7.79 17.34
N LEU A 55 0.70 8.06 18.24
CA LEU A 55 0.67 9.22 19.14
C LEU A 55 1.51 10.39 18.62
N LYS A 56 2.69 10.09 18.03
CA LYS A 56 3.60 11.10 17.47
C LYS A 56 4.33 10.55 16.24
N VAL A 57 4.67 11.46 15.34
CA VAL A 57 5.59 11.21 14.23
C VAL A 57 6.70 12.26 14.33
N ASP A 58 7.93 11.82 14.60
CA ASP A 58 9.03 12.67 15.07
C ASP A 58 8.61 13.48 16.31
N ASP A 59 8.71 14.80 16.28
CA ASP A 59 8.34 15.68 17.37
C ASP A 59 6.88 16.20 17.26
N LYS A 60 6.14 15.79 16.21
CA LYS A 60 4.76 16.22 15.98
C LYS A 60 3.76 15.28 16.62
N SER A 61 2.87 15.83 17.48
CA SER A 61 1.71 15.08 17.96
C SER A 61 0.78 14.70 16.83
N ALA A 62 0.25 13.47 16.87
CA ALA A 62 -0.81 13.02 15.96
C ALA A 62 -2.21 13.44 16.44
N GLU A 63 -2.33 14.00 17.66
CA GLU A 63 -3.59 14.45 18.20
C GLU A 63 -4.15 15.62 17.40
N GLY A 64 -5.42 15.54 17.01
CA GLY A 64 -6.09 16.55 16.20
C GLY A 64 -5.72 16.55 14.73
N LEU A 65 -4.77 15.71 14.28
CA LEU A 65 -4.44 15.53 12.87
C LEU A 65 -5.40 14.55 12.22
N THR A 66 -5.70 14.78 10.94
CA THR A 66 -6.41 13.77 10.14
C THR A 66 -5.48 12.57 9.86
N THR A 67 -6.07 11.40 9.60
CA THR A 67 -5.28 10.21 9.19
C THR A 67 -4.42 10.48 7.96
N LYS A 68 -4.90 11.35 7.05
CA LYS A 68 -4.13 11.77 5.88
C LYS A 68 -2.89 12.57 6.28
N ASP A 69 -3.03 13.53 7.21
CA ASP A 69 -1.90 14.33 7.68
C ASP A 69 -0.84 13.45 8.34
N VAL A 70 -1.28 12.48 9.17
CA VAL A 70 -0.38 11.50 9.79
C VAL A 70 0.32 10.65 8.71
N ALA A 71 -0.41 10.15 7.72
CA ALA A 71 0.15 9.37 6.63
C ALA A 71 1.19 10.18 5.82
N ASP A 72 0.92 11.47 5.60
CA ASP A 72 1.85 12.37 4.90
C ASP A 72 3.14 12.62 5.71
N LEU A 73 3.07 12.66 7.04
CA LEU A 73 4.26 12.73 7.90
C LEU A 73 5.10 11.45 7.87
N LEU A 74 4.48 10.29 7.63
CA LEU A 74 5.16 8.99 7.52
C LEU A 74 5.87 8.82 6.18
N LYS A 75 5.43 9.51 5.12
CA LYS A 75 6.11 9.58 3.84
C LYS A 75 7.34 10.48 3.92
N GLY A 76 8.26 10.31 2.98
CA GLY A 76 9.46 11.16 2.86
C GLY A 76 10.55 10.50 2.04
N PRO A 77 11.67 11.18 1.78
CA PRO A 77 12.74 10.66 0.94
C PRO A 77 13.28 9.31 1.43
N LYS A 78 13.60 8.43 0.49
CA LYS A 78 14.26 7.15 0.77
C LYS A 78 15.54 7.36 1.60
N GLY A 79 15.75 6.49 2.59
CA GLY A 79 16.91 6.53 3.47
C GLY A 79 16.79 7.51 4.64
N THR A 80 15.76 8.37 4.67
CA THR A 80 15.54 9.26 5.84
C THR A 80 14.91 8.49 6.99
N ILE A 81 15.23 8.90 8.21
CA ILE A 81 14.70 8.30 9.44
C ILE A 81 13.44 9.04 9.87
N VAL A 82 12.48 8.29 10.41
CA VAL A 82 11.31 8.79 11.10
C VAL A 82 11.12 8.05 12.43
N ARG A 83 10.82 8.78 13.50
CA ARG A 83 10.47 8.20 14.81
C ARG A 83 8.95 8.16 14.95
N ILE A 84 8.42 6.98 15.21
CA ILE A 84 6.98 6.75 15.36
C ILE A 84 6.72 6.33 16.79
N THR A 85 6.00 7.15 17.55
CA THR A 85 5.59 6.81 18.90
C THR A 85 4.17 6.27 18.85
N VAL A 86 3.95 5.08 19.39
CA VAL A 86 2.63 4.44 19.42
C VAL A 86 2.22 4.04 20.83
N ALA A 87 0.91 4.02 21.09
CA ALA A 87 0.33 3.27 22.19
C ALA A 87 -0.09 1.88 21.68
N ARG A 88 0.24 0.85 22.45
CA ARG A 88 -0.09 -0.56 22.14
C ARG A 88 -0.83 -1.16 23.32
N GLU A 89 -1.92 -1.87 23.04
CA GLU A 89 -2.65 -2.58 24.06
C GLU A 89 -1.75 -3.59 24.80
N GLY A 90 -1.84 -3.62 26.12
CA GLY A 90 -1.00 -4.45 26.98
C GLY A 90 0.37 -3.84 27.33
N TYR A 91 0.68 -2.64 26.87
CA TYR A 91 1.92 -1.92 27.19
C TYR A 91 1.58 -0.63 27.93
N PRO A 92 2.06 -0.45 29.19
CA PRO A 92 1.72 0.75 29.98
C PRO A 92 2.34 2.03 29.44
N GLU A 93 3.52 1.92 28.80
CA GLU A 93 4.26 3.07 28.26
C GLU A 93 4.23 3.07 26.74
N PRO A 94 4.23 4.26 26.12
CA PRO A 94 4.36 4.38 24.66
C PRO A 94 5.66 3.76 24.14
N ILE A 95 5.56 3.12 22.98
CA ILE A 95 6.70 2.49 22.29
C ILE A 95 7.17 3.42 21.18
N VAL A 96 8.48 3.66 21.12
CA VAL A 96 9.11 4.47 20.06
C VAL A 96 9.81 3.54 19.06
N PHE A 97 9.39 3.61 17.78
CA PHE A 97 10.04 2.92 16.68
C PHE A 97 10.85 3.90 15.84
N THR A 98 12.12 3.57 15.61
CA THR A 98 12.97 4.30 14.64
C THR A 98 12.94 3.55 13.31
N VAL A 99 12.38 4.17 12.29
CA VAL A 99 12.12 3.53 11.00
C VAL A 99 12.85 4.30 9.90
N THR A 100 13.63 3.61 9.09
CA THR A 100 14.24 4.20 7.88
C THR A 100 13.26 4.06 6.73
N ARG A 101 12.88 5.18 6.12
CA ARG A 101 11.98 5.18 4.95
C ARG A 101 12.61 4.49 3.76
N ASP A 102 11.84 3.72 3.05
CA ASP A 102 12.26 3.00 1.85
C ASP A 102 11.21 3.10 0.75
N GLU A 103 11.55 2.58 -0.41
CA GLU A 103 10.61 2.40 -1.51
C GLU A 103 9.56 1.34 -1.12
N ILE A 104 8.30 1.72 -1.23
CA ILE A 104 7.17 0.84 -0.93
C ILE A 104 6.46 0.54 -2.25
N PRO A 105 6.55 -0.70 -2.75
CA PRO A 105 5.86 -1.07 -3.98
C PRO A 105 4.34 -1.00 -3.76
N ARG A 106 3.64 -0.52 -4.77
CA ARG A 106 2.18 -0.54 -4.86
C ARG A 106 1.80 -1.52 -5.96
N HIS A 107 1.49 -2.74 -5.57
CA HIS A 107 1.02 -3.73 -6.52
C HIS A 107 -0.34 -3.31 -7.09
N ALA A 108 -0.47 -3.38 -8.41
CA ALA A 108 -1.72 -3.12 -9.11
C ALA A 108 -2.70 -4.29 -8.94
N VAL A 109 -2.19 -5.51 -8.79
CA VAL A 109 -2.96 -6.70 -8.45
C VAL A 109 -2.98 -6.86 -6.93
N ASP A 110 -4.12 -6.57 -6.31
CA ASP A 110 -4.28 -6.64 -4.85
C ASP A 110 -4.92 -7.95 -4.37
N MET A 111 -5.55 -8.71 -5.28
CA MET A 111 -6.12 -10.02 -4.99
C MET A 111 -5.96 -10.97 -6.18
N ALA A 112 -5.48 -12.18 -5.90
CA ALA A 112 -5.41 -13.28 -6.86
C ALA A 112 -5.59 -14.61 -6.13
N PHE A 113 -6.67 -15.35 -6.44
CA PHE A 113 -6.97 -16.64 -5.80
C PHE A 113 -7.92 -17.49 -6.65
N LEU A 114 -8.01 -18.78 -6.33
CA LEU A 114 -9.02 -19.66 -6.93
C LEU A 114 -10.35 -19.48 -6.19
N MET A 115 -11.38 -18.97 -6.88
CA MET A 115 -12.73 -18.84 -6.34
C MET A 115 -13.38 -20.22 -6.11
N LYS A 116 -13.12 -21.14 -7.01
CA LYS A 116 -13.42 -22.58 -6.93
C LYS A 116 -12.45 -23.33 -7.85
N PRO A 117 -12.35 -24.67 -7.78
CA PRO A 117 -11.55 -25.43 -8.71
C PRO A 117 -11.85 -25.03 -10.17
N GLY A 118 -10.80 -24.71 -10.93
CA GLY A 118 -10.89 -24.31 -12.34
C GLY A 118 -11.26 -22.84 -12.58
N ILE A 119 -11.68 -22.06 -11.58
CA ILE A 119 -12.04 -20.64 -11.77
C ILE A 119 -11.10 -19.75 -10.96
N GLY A 120 -10.29 -18.97 -11.66
CA GLY A 120 -9.42 -17.94 -11.10
C GLY A 120 -10.14 -16.60 -10.91
N TYR A 121 -9.72 -15.83 -9.91
CA TYR A 121 -10.12 -14.47 -9.70
C TYR A 121 -8.90 -13.59 -9.49
N VAL A 122 -8.85 -12.46 -10.21
CA VAL A 122 -7.80 -11.47 -10.10
C VAL A 122 -8.44 -10.08 -10.06
N ARG A 123 -8.06 -9.26 -9.09
CA ARG A 123 -8.49 -7.88 -9.00
C ARG A 123 -7.33 -6.94 -9.32
N ILE A 124 -7.59 -6.01 -10.26
CA ILE A 124 -6.65 -4.98 -10.70
C ILE A 124 -7.17 -3.62 -10.23
N SER A 125 -6.49 -3.02 -9.26
CA SER A 125 -6.94 -1.78 -8.58
C SER A 125 -6.58 -0.49 -9.31
N GLY A 126 -5.67 -0.54 -10.31
CA GLY A 126 -5.25 0.59 -11.14
C GLY A 126 -4.27 0.15 -12.21
N PHE A 127 -3.86 1.08 -13.08
CA PHE A 127 -2.85 0.81 -14.10
C PHE A 127 -1.61 1.68 -13.84
N ASN A 128 -0.58 1.10 -13.21
CA ASN A 128 0.72 1.70 -12.94
C ASN A 128 1.83 0.88 -13.64
N GLU A 129 3.09 1.29 -13.54
CA GLU A 129 4.24 0.65 -14.21
C GLU A 129 4.51 -0.82 -13.83
N THR A 130 3.80 -1.36 -12.82
CA THR A 130 3.97 -2.76 -12.39
C THR A 130 2.80 -3.65 -12.80
N THR A 131 1.76 -3.12 -13.45
CA THR A 131 0.48 -3.82 -13.62
C THR A 131 0.60 -5.06 -14.48
N ASP A 132 1.30 -5.00 -15.60
CA ASP A 132 1.53 -6.14 -16.50
C ASP A 132 2.32 -7.24 -15.78
N GLY A 133 3.40 -6.86 -15.08
CA GLY A 133 4.22 -7.77 -14.30
C GLY A 133 3.46 -8.43 -13.14
N ASP A 134 2.71 -7.62 -12.35
CA ASP A 134 1.90 -8.11 -11.25
C ASP A 134 0.83 -9.11 -11.74
N LEU A 135 0.18 -8.81 -12.89
CA LEU A 135 -0.82 -9.69 -13.49
C LEU A 135 -0.17 -10.99 -14.00
N ALA A 136 0.95 -10.90 -14.70
CA ALA A 136 1.67 -12.07 -15.19
C ALA A 136 2.07 -13.02 -14.06
N GLU A 137 2.55 -12.46 -12.93
CA GLU A 137 2.89 -13.21 -11.73
C GLU A 137 1.65 -13.86 -11.10
N ALA A 138 0.56 -13.12 -10.97
CA ALA A 138 -0.71 -13.64 -10.45
C ALA A 138 -1.26 -14.80 -11.30
N LEU A 139 -1.26 -14.66 -12.64
CA LEU A 139 -1.69 -15.71 -13.57
C LEU A 139 -0.81 -16.96 -13.48
N LYS A 140 0.49 -16.78 -13.30
CA LYS A 140 1.43 -17.88 -13.08
C LYS A 140 1.14 -18.62 -11.76
N HIS A 141 0.91 -17.90 -10.67
CA HIS A 141 0.55 -18.48 -9.37
C HIS A 141 -0.77 -19.25 -9.42
N LEU A 142 -1.76 -18.73 -10.15
CA LEU A 142 -3.05 -19.40 -10.36
C LEU A 142 -2.95 -20.60 -11.29
N ASN A 143 -1.81 -20.81 -11.98
CA ASN A 143 -1.62 -21.85 -12.99
C ASN A 143 -2.68 -21.76 -14.09
N VAL A 144 -2.77 -20.59 -14.73
CA VAL A 144 -3.83 -20.19 -15.65
C VAL A 144 -4.11 -21.21 -16.77
N SER A 145 -3.08 -21.95 -17.21
CA SER A 145 -3.22 -23.00 -18.23
C SER A 145 -4.12 -24.18 -17.81
N LYS A 146 -4.46 -24.28 -16.52
CA LYS A 146 -5.35 -25.30 -15.96
C LYS A 146 -6.69 -24.72 -15.50
N LEU A 147 -6.97 -23.46 -15.80
CA LEU A 147 -8.25 -22.83 -15.47
C LEU A 147 -9.26 -23.04 -16.59
N ASP A 148 -10.50 -23.30 -16.19
CA ASP A 148 -11.67 -23.32 -17.07
C ASP A 148 -12.18 -21.90 -17.35
N GLY A 149 -11.84 -20.95 -16.47
CA GLY A 149 -12.22 -19.53 -16.59
C GLY A 149 -11.47 -18.63 -15.62
N LEU A 150 -11.43 -17.35 -15.98
CA LEU A 150 -10.80 -16.28 -15.20
C LEU A 150 -11.76 -15.10 -15.07
N ILE A 151 -11.89 -14.59 -13.87
CA ILE A 151 -12.61 -13.35 -13.56
C ILE A 151 -11.57 -12.26 -13.33
N LEU A 152 -11.59 -11.22 -14.18
CA LEU A 152 -10.83 -10.00 -13.97
C LEU A 152 -11.77 -8.94 -13.37
N ASP A 153 -11.44 -8.49 -12.17
CA ASP A 153 -12.25 -7.48 -11.46
C ASP A 153 -11.57 -6.11 -11.51
N PHE A 154 -12.20 -5.18 -12.21
CA PHE A 154 -11.77 -3.79 -12.33
C PHE A 154 -12.67 -2.83 -11.53
N ARG A 155 -13.50 -3.31 -10.63
CA ARG A 155 -14.39 -2.44 -9.84
C ARG A 155 -13.57 -1.51 -8.96
N GLY A 156 -13.87 -0.19 -9.07
CA GLY A 156 -13.13 0.86 -8.36
C GLY A 156 -11.77 1.20 -8.98
N ASN A 157 -11.40 0.60 -10.12
CA ASN A 157 -10.20 0.97 -10.86
C ASN A 157 -10.42 2.32 -11.58
N PRO A 158 -9.65 3.37 -11.27
CA PRO A 158 -9.80 4.69 -11.91
C PRO A 158 -9.12 4.78 -13.28
N GLY A 159 -8.47 3.72 -13.76
CA GLY A 159 -7.59 3.73 -14.93
C GLY A 159 -6.12 3.90 -14.56
N GLY A 160 -5.35 4.57 -15.41
CA GLY A 160 -3.93 4.82 -15.22
C GLY A 160 -3.15 4.88 -16.53
N LEU A 161 -2.02 4.23 -16.61
CA LEU A 161 -1.14 4.23 -17.77
C LEU A 161 -1.74 3.44 -18.94
N LEU A 162 -1.87 4.10 -20.10
CA LEU A 162 -2.46 3.49 -21.30
C LEU A 162 -1.66 2.29 -21.82
N ASN A 163 -0.34 2.38 -21.81
CA ASN A 163 0.55 1.28 -22.22
C ASN A 163 0.33 0.03 -21.36
N GLU A 164 0.10 0.19 -20.06
CA GLU A 164 -0.21 -0.93 -19.16
C GLU A 164 -1.59 -1.56 -19.47
N GLY A 165 -2.57 -0.70 -19.80
CA GLY A 165 -3.87 -1.19 -20.25
C GLY A 165 -3.78 -2.02 -21.53
N VAL A 166 -2.95 -1.59 -22.49
CA VAL A 166 -2.66 -2.35 -23.71
C VAL A 166 -1.94 -3.66 -23.38
N ALA A 167 -0.87 -3.60 -22.56
CA ALA A 167 -0.12 -4.80 -22.19
C ALA A 167 -0.99 -5.85 -21.48
N VAL A 168 -1.89 -5.41 -20.60
CA VAL A 168 -2.87 -6.29 -19.93
C VAL A 168 -3.84 -6.89 -20.96
N ALA A 169 -4.33 -6.10 -21.93
CA ALA A 169 -5.25 -6.62 -22.97
C ALA A 169 -4.56 -7.64 -23.87
N ASP A 170 -3.29 -7.45 -24.19
CA ASP A 170 -2.50 -8.35 -25.02
C ASP A 170 -2.21 -9.73 -24.37
N MET A 171 -2.49 -9.90 -23.08
CA MET A 171 -2.37 -11.19 -22.39
C MET A 171 -3.53 -12.15 -22.68
N PHE A 172 -4.64 -11.67 -23.31
CA PHE A 172 -5.88 -12.41 -23.55
C PHE A 172 -6.31 -12.36 -25.01
#